data_330756ece5ea08e3c087ed8a8e4d0adb
#
_entry.id   330756ece5ea08e3c087ed8a8e4d0adb
#
_cell.length_a   1.000
_cell.length_b   1.000
_cell.length_c   1.000
_cell.angle_alpha   90.00
_cell.angle_beta   90.00
_cell.angle_gamma   90.00
#
_symmetry.space_group_name_H-M   'P 1'
#
loop_
_entity.id
_entity.type
_entity.pdbx_description
1 polymer ?
#
loop_
_entity_poly.entity_id
_entity_poly.type
_entity_poly.pdbx_seq_one_letter_code
_entity_poly.pdbx_strand_id
1 'polypeptide(L)'
;MAPDHSRVAWLFKRHLVLAGLIWTWIFSYLASADDFRPTFHFVPEQNWMNEPNGLIKIGFTWHLFFQHNPTGNFWGNMAWGHATSTDLVRWEYLPVALGNENGIQSFTGTSYYDDANSSGLGTADNPPYLAFFTGYFPNSGVQDQRLAYSSDRGTTWTKYTGNPIISQEQETPHDITGGLETRDPKVFFHAPTDKWVMILAHGGQNKMTFWTSPDTKNWTWQSDITSSDIPGLPGDVQGWEVPDFFELPIEDSEQKKWVMLVTPAKGSPAGGNGVFGVTGSFNGTRFTAETVDPATMWLDYGRDFDGALRWENVPSSDGRTILAAVMNSYGGHPPTTTWKGMLSFPRTLKLKEVDGKLRFLQQPVKELDAASTMLTHITNQTLAPGQTILSGNHGRALDIQISFVPGVGSTLSLAVRKGGSEQTVISYAQSNGALSVDRNASGDISYDPAAGGVHSTTFSADASGVVQLRALVDECSVEVFGGKGQAVISNLIFPATTSDGLSLTTTGGNADIQSVEVREVSL
;
A
#
# COMPACT_ATOMS: atom_id res chain seq x y z
N MET A 1 -68.07 39.86 1.60
CA MET A 1 -67.43 38.73 0.85
C MET A 1 -66.08 38.52 1.49
N ALA A 2 -65.95 37.46 2.27
CA ALA A 2 -64.70 37.06 2.93
C ALA A 2 -63.89 36.17 1.96
N PRO A 3 -62.58 36.30 1.88
CA PRO A 3 -61.77 35.43 1.02
C PRO A 3 -61.60 34.04 1.61
N ASP A 4 -61.67 33.04 0.75
CA ASP A 4 -61.55 31.61 1.04
C ASP A 4 -60.14 31.22 1.42
N HIS A 5 -59.93 30.79 2.65
CA HIS A 5 -58.66 30.33 3.22
C HIS A 5 -58.29 28.86 2.95
N SER A 6 -59.08 28.15 2.12
CA SER A 6 -58.93 26.70 1.89
C SER A 6 -57.77 26.32 0.94
N ARG A 7 -57.24 27.24 0.12
CA ARG A 7 -56.19 26.95 -0.85
C ARG A 7 -54.76 27.06 -0.33
N VAL A 8 -54.53 27.74 0.80
CA VAL A 8 -53.19 27.93 1.36
C VAL A 8 -52.73 26.69 2.16
N ALA A 9 -53.64 25.99 2.81
CA ALA A 9 -53.28 24.79 3.61
C ALA A 9 -52.82 23.58 2.78
N TRP A 10 -53.18 23.52 1.49
CA TRP A 10 -52.81 22.38 0.62
C TRP A 10 -51.40 22.49 0.05
N LEU A 11 -50.90 23.70 -0.18
CA LEU A 11 -49.55 23.96 -0.65
C LEU A 11 -48.51 23.72 0.44
N PHE A 12 -48.81 24.02 1.69
CA PHE A 12 -47.90 23.77 2.82
C PHE A 12 -47.72 22.27 3.14
N LYS A 13 -48.75 21.44 2.96
CA LYS A 13 -48.62 19.99 3.15
C LYS A 13 -47.78 19.29 2.08
N ARG A 14 -47.81 19.78 0.84
CA ARG A 14 -46.99 19.21 -0.24
C ARG A 14 -45.48 19.56 -0.09
N HIS A 15 -45.17 20.73 0.42
CA HIS A 15 -43.75 21.13 0.60
C HIS A 15 -43.12 20.45 1.80
N LEU A 16 -43.86 20.15 2.87
CA LEU A 16 -43.34 19.40 4.03
C LEU A 16 -43.07 17.92 3.70
N VAL A 17 -43.89 17.29 2.84
CA VAL A 17 -43.69 15.90 2.43
C VAL A 17 -42.50 15.79 1.46
N LEU A 18 -42.33 16.75 0.53
CA LEU A 18 -41.14 16.77 -0.34
C LEU A 18 -39.83 17.09 0.42
N ALA A 19 -39.88 18.00 1.39
CA ALA A 19 -38.71 18.31 2.21
C ALA A 19 -38.32 17.10 3.10
N GLY A 20 -39.30 16.39 3.67
CA GLY A 20 -39.06 15.19 4.45
C GLY A 20 -38.49 14.03 3.63
N LEU A 21 -38.93 13.85 2.37
CA LEU A 21 -38.41 12.82 1.48
C LEU A 21 -37.00 13.17 0.97
N ILE A 22 -36.72 14.46 0.71
CA ILE A 22 -35.37 14.91 0.31
C ILE A 22 -34.40 14.74 1.48
N TRP A 23 -34.80 15.06 2.72
CA TRP A 23 -33.96 14.86 3.90
C TRP A 23 -33.70 13.37 4.20
N THR A 24 -34.69 12.49 4.04
CA THR A 24 -34.48 11.04 4.22
C THR A 24 -33.58 10.45 3.13
N TRP A 25 -33.66 10.94 1.89
CA TRP A 25 -32.75 10.50 0.82
C TRP A 25 -31.33 11.03 1.01
N ILE A 26 -31.16 12.28 1.47
CA ILE A 26 -29.85 12.85 1.79
C ILE A 26 -29.22 12.15 3.00
N PHE A 27 -30.00 11.84 4.04
CA PHE A 27 -29.50 11.06 5.18
C PHE A 27 -29.19 9.60 4.81
N SER A 28 -29.97 8.96 3.95
CA SER A 28 -29.66 7.61 3.47
C SER A 28 -28.39 7.59 2.61
N TYR A 29 -28.15 8.64 1.79
CA TYR A 29 -26.95 8.74 0.96
C TYR A 29 -25.69 9.08 1.78
N LEU A 30 -25.82 9.85 2.85
CA LEU A 30 -24.70 10.16 3.76
C LEU A 30 -24.38 8.98 4.71
N ALA A 31 -25.38 8.16 5.08
CA ALA A 31 -25.14 6.95 5.87
C ALA A 31 -24.42 5.86 5.06
N SER A 32 -24.65 5.78 3.73
CA SER A 32 -23.97 4.79 2.88
C SER A 32 -22.48 5.09 2.63
N ALA A 33 -22.04 6.30 2.84
CA ALA A 33 -20.66 6.71 2.54
C ALA A 33 -19.64 6.25 3.60
N ASP A 34 -20.06 6.02 4.83
CA ASP A 34 -19.23 5.43 5.90
C ASP A 34 -19.30 3.90 5.91
N ASP A 35 -20.21 3.30 5.15
CA ASP A 35 -20.40 1.84 5.07
C ASP A 35 -19.17 1.08 4.55
N PHE A 36 -18.26 1.76 3.85
CA PHE A 36 -17.02 1.20 3.31
C PHE A 36 -15.77 1.52 4.16
N ARG A 37 -15.91 2.20 5.31
CA ARG A 37 -14.73 2.50 6.13
C ARG A 37 -14.15 1.21 6.69
N PRO A 38 -12.86 0.92 6.41
CA PRO A 38 -12.22 -0.31 6.87
C PRO A 38 -12.22 -0.43 8.39
N THR A 39 -12.28 -1.66 8.87
CA THR A 39 -12.15 -1.98 10.29
C THR A 39 -10.70 -1.93 10.75
N PHE A 40 -9.76 -2.46 9.94
CA PHE A 40 -8.35 -2.59 10.36
C PHE A 40 -7.31 -2.09 9.35
N HIS A 41 -7.71 -1.68 8.15
CA HIS A 41 -6.81 -0.96 7.24
C HIS A 41 -6.80 0.53 7.56
N PHE A 42 -5.65 1.17 7.36
CA PHE A 42 -5.51 2.60 7.57
C PHE A 42 -6.16 3.39 6.44
N VAL A 43 -7.03 4.35 6.80
CA VAL A 43 -7.60 5.37 5.92
C VAL A 43 -7.44 6.74 6.57
N PRO A 44 -7.48 7.85 5.84
CA PRO A 44 -7.47 9.16 6.49
C PRO A 44 -8.77 9.37 7.28
N GLU A 45 -8.71 10.18 8.33
CA GLU A 45 -9.92 10.54 9.09
C GLU A 45 -10.98 11.15 8.17
N GLN A 46 -10.53 11.99 7.24
CA GLN A 46 -11.34 12.59 6.17
C GLN A 46 -10.46 12.97 4.98
N ASN A 47 -11.09 13.27 3.86
CA ASN A 47 -10.45 13.78 2.65
C ASN A 47 -9.58 12.72 1.93
N TRP A 48 -8.77 13.18 0.98
CA TRP A 48 -7.98 12.32 0.11
C TRP A 48 -6.61 11.97 0.71
N MET A 49 -6.19 10.74 0.52
CA MET A 49 -4.82 10.28 0.75
C MET A 49 -4.27 9.47 -0.42
N ASN A 50 -2.94 9.38 -0.47
CA ASN A 50 -2.21 8.52 -1.40
C ASN A 50 -1.04 7.82 -0.67
N GLU A 51 0.15 7.75 -1.29
CA GLU A 51 1.29 6.97 -0.84
C GLU A 51 1.65 7.23 0.63
N PRO A 52 2.16 6.20 1.34
CA PRO A 52 2.84 6.40 2.61
C PRO A 52 4.07 7.30 2.41
N ASN A 53 4.39 8.10 3.42
CA ASN A 53 5.55 8.99 3.45
C ASN A 53 6.29 8.80 4.76
N GLY A 54 7.59 8.98 4.75
CA GLY A 54 8.38 9.14 5.96
C GLY A 54 8.17 8.10 7.05
N LEU A 55 7.80 6.88 6.71
CA LEU A 55 7.52 5.81 7.66
C LEU A 55 8.74 5.57 8.56
N ILE A 56 8.58 5.74 9.88
CA ILE A 56 9.70 5.62 10.82
C ILE A 56 9.23 5.11 12.19
N LYS A 57 10.06 4.28 12.83
CA LYS A 57 9.85 3.86 14.21
C LYS A 57 10.65 4.73 15.17
N ILE A 58 10.01 5.34 16.15
CA ILE A 58 10.64 6.20 17.15
C ILE A 58 10.36 5.63 18.54
N GLY A 59 11.35 4.98 19.11
CA GLY A 59 11.18 4.24 20.36
C GLY A 59 10.17 3.11 20.22
N PHE A 60 9.05 3.17 20.92
CA PHE A 60 7.98 2.16 20.84
C PHE A 60 6.86 2.54 19.87
N THR A 61 6.94 3.72 19.26
CA THR A 61 5.88 4.29 18.42
C THR A 61 6.23 4.14 16.94
N TRP A 62 5.31 3.62 16.17
CA TRP A 62 5.33 3.63 14.70
C TRP A 62 4.71 4.92 14.22
N HIS A 63 5.44 5.72 13.48
CA HIS A 63 4.94 6.92 12.81
C HIS A 63 4.63 6.57 11.35
N LEU A 64 3.45 6.97 10.93
CA LEU A 64 2.96 6.84 9.58
C LEU A 64 2.61 8.25 9.09
N PHE A 65 3.34 8.69 8.07
CA PHE A 65 2.95 9.87 7.30
C PHE A 65 2.41 9.40 5.95
N PHE A 66 1.61 10.22 5.34
CA PHE A 66 0.97 9.87 4.05
C PHE A 66 0.68 11.13 3.24
N GLN A 67 0.70 11.00 1.92
CA GLN A 67 0.22 12.07 1.04
C GLN A 67 -1.23 12.36 1.37
N HIS A 68 -1.53 13.63 1.60
CA HIS A 68 -2.84 14.05 2.09
C HIS A 68 -3.25 15.39 1.48
N ASN A 69 -4.50 15.48 1.01
CA ASN A 69 -5.14 16.76 0.78
C ASN A 69 -6.02 17.11 1.98
N PRO A 70 -5.58 17.97 2.91
CA PRO A 70 -6.35 18.25 4.13
C PRO A 70 -7.64 19.06 3.88
N THR A 71 -7.91 19.50 2.65
CA THR A 71 -9.01 20.39 2.31
C THR A 71 -9.98 19.83 1.28
N GLY A 72 -9.76 18.60 0.79
CA GLY A 72 -10.64 18.03 -0.23
C GLY A 72 -10.39 16.56 -0.54
N ASN A 73 -11.34 15.96 -1.25
CA ASN A 73 -11.40 14.54 -1.59
C ASN A 73 -10.73 14.18 -2.94
N PHE A 74 -9.89 15.06 -3.47
CA PHE A 74 -9.19 14.85 -4.73
C PHE A 74 -7.74 15.25 -4.60
N TRP A 75 -6.93 14.80 -5.56
CA TRP A 75 -5.54 15.22 -5.68
C TRP A 75 -5.42 16.74 -5.72
N GLY A 76 -4.54 17.31 -4.95
CA GLY A 76 -4.26 18.74 -4.83
C GLY A 76 -3.96 19.16 -3.41
N ASN A 77 -3.36 20.33 -3.22
CA ASN A 77 -3.01 20.91 -1.92
C ASN A 77 -2.24 19.94 -1.01
N MET A 78 -1.24 19.25 -1.58
CA MET A 78 -0.52 18.16 -0.93
C MET A 78 0.20 18.57 0.34
N ALA A 79 0.01 17.74 1.35
CA ALA A 79 0.63 17.80 2.66
C ALA A 79 0.98 16.38 3.13
N TRP A 80 1.78 16.27 4.19
CA TRP A 80 1.96 15.01 4.91
C TRP A 80 0.96 14.95 6.06
N GLY A 81 -0.06 14.10 5.92
CA GLY A 81 -0.88 13.66 7.05
C GLY A 81 -0.01 12.85 8.01
N HIS A 82 -0.48 12.66 9.26
CA HIS A 82 0.30 11.99 10.28
C HIS A 82 -0.60 11.13 11.18
N ALA A 83 -0.16 9.92 11.44
CA ALA A 83 -0.75 9.03 12.43
C ALA A 83 0.35 8.24 13.16
N THR A 84 0.02 7.74 14.36
CA THR A 84 0.92 6.92 15.16
C THR A 84 0.25 5.66 15.64
N SER A 85 1.06 4.62 15.88
CA SER A 85 0.61 3.33 16.42
C SER A 85 1.67 2.73 17.33
N THR A 86 1.26 1.92 18.30
CA THR A 86 2.15 1.08 19.09
C THR A 86 2.19 -0.37 18.60
N ASP A 87 1.26 -0.75 17.72
CA ASP A 87 1.06 -2.13 17.28
C ASP A 87 0.88 -2.32 15.74
N LEU A 88 1.02 -1.25 14.93
CA LEU A 88 0.82 -1.27 13.47
C LEU A 88 -0.63 -1.59 13.03
N VAL A 89 -1.56 -1.74 13.95
CA VAL A 89 -2.95 -2.15 13.72
C VAL A 89 -3.91 -1.03 14.09
N ARG A 90 -3.73 -0.44 15.27
CA ARG A 90 -4.53 0.68 15.78
C ARG A 90 -3.77 1.98 15.59
N TRP A 91 -4.40 2.95 14.95
CA TRP A 91 -3.76 4.21 14.59
C TRP A 91 -4.46 5.40 15.26
N GLU A 92 -3.66 6.31 15.79
CA GLU A 92 -4.10 7.60 16.33
C GLU A 92 -3.70 8.71 15.37
N TYR A 93 -4.66 9.53 14.94
CA TYR A 93 -4.39 10.66 14.04
C TYR A 93 -3.75 11.82 14.80
N LEU A 94 -2.78 12.43 14.17
CA LEU A 94 -2.10 13.63 14.63
C LEU A 94 -2.32 14.79 13.64
N PRO A 95 -2.05 16.04 14.02
CA PRO A 95 -2.08 17.16 13.08
C PRO A 95 -1.15 16.93 11.89
N VAL A 96 -1.47 17.55 10.75
CA VAL A 96 -0.64 17.57 9.54
C VAL A 96 0.82 17.90 9.90
N ALA A 97 1.75 17.03 9.53
CA ALA A 97 3.16 17.18 9.86
C ALA A 97 3.87 18.21 8.96
N LEU A 98 3.66 18.12 7.64
CA LEU A 98 4.24 19.04 6.65
C LEU A 98 3.13 19.60 5.77
N GLY A 99 2.66 20.80 6.12
CA GLY A 99 1.62 21.50 5.37
C GLY A 99 2.14 22.22 4.13
N ASN A 100 1.20 22.72 3.32
CA ASN A 100 1.48 23.69 2.28
C ASN A 100 1.97 24.99 2.91
N GLU A 101 3.08 25.50 2.45
CA GLU A 101 3.69 26.73 2.97
C GLU A 101 4.16 27.62 1.81
N ASN A 102 3.72 28.89 1.80
CA ASN A 102 4.04 29.84 0.73
C ASN A 102 3.65 29.35 -0.68
N GLY A 103 2.59 28.54 -0.78
CA GLY A 103 2.14 27.94 -2.03
C GLY A 103 2.96 26.73 -2.51
N ILE A 104 3.94 26.28 -1.73
CA ILE A 104 4.75 25.10 -2.03
C ILE A 104 4.12 23.90 -1.32
N GLN A 105 3.71 22.90 -2.08
CA GLN A 105 3.12 21.68 -1.58
C GLN A 105 4.20 20.67 -1.18
N SER A 106 3.90 19.81 -0.21
CA SER A 106 4.82 18.78 0.27
C SER A 106 4.45 17.44 -0.37
N PHE A 107 5.19 17.04 -1.41
CA PHE A 107 5.05 15.76 -2.09
C PHE A 107 5.77 14.63 -1.33
N THR A 108 5.74 13.44 -1.90
CA THR A 108 6.27 12.19 -1.33
C THR A 108 7.74 12.29 -0.95
N GLY A 109 8.12 11.46 0.02
CA GLY A 109 9.48 11.38 0.50
C GLY A 109 9.64 10.45 1.71
N THR A 110 10.78 10.48 2.36
CA THR A 110 11.18 9.53 3.41
C THR A 110 11.71 10.23 4.66
N SER A 111 11.71 9.52 5.79
CA SER A 111 12.29 9.99 7.05
C SER A 111 13.48 9.12 7.45
N TYR A 112 14.38 9.69 8.26
CA TYR A 112 15.53 8.97 8.82
C TYR A 112 15.94 9.57 10.17
N TYR A 113 16.57 8.78 11.03
CA TYR A 113 17.15 9.24 12.30
C TYR A 113 18.62 9.59 12.13
N ASP A 114 18.99 10.86 12.33
CA ASP A 114 20.37 11.37 12.26
C ASP A 114 21.03 11.25 13.63
N ASP A 115 21.35 10.04 14.05
CA ASP A 115 21.89 9.69 15.36
C ASP A 115 23.24 10.38 15.66
N ALA A 116 24.03 10.65 14.63
CA ALA A 116 25.30 11.39 14.74
C ALA A 116 25.11 12.91 14.71
N ASN A 117 23.88 13.43 14.51
CA ASN A 117 23.58 14.84 14.30
C ASN A 117 24.48 15.49 13.21
N SER A 118 24.76 14.74 12.15
CA SER A 118 25.59 15.18 11.03
C SER A 118 24.95 16.35 10.27
N SER A 119 23.64 16.46 10.31
CA SER A 119 22.89 17.61 9.79
C SER A 119 23.12 18.89 10.62
N GLY A 120 23.50 18.76 11.90
CA GLY A 120 23.61 19.89 12.83
C GLY A 120 22.25 20.57 13.12
N LEU A 121 21.12 19.87 12.90
CA LEU A 121 19.77 20.39 13.14
C LEU A 121 19.22 20.00 14.51
N GLY A 122 19.96 19.20 15.27
CA GLY A 122 19.70 18.85 16.66
C GLY A 122 20.87 19.21 17.55
N THR A 123 21.01 18.46 18.64
CA THR A 123 22.17 18.51 19.54
C THR A 123 22.75 17.12 19.74
N ALA A 124 23.94 16.98 20.32
CA ALA A 124 24.53 15.69 20.64
C ALA A 124 23.65 14.84 21.59
N ASP A 125 22.94 15.50 22.53
CA ASP A 125 22.05 14.83 23.49
C ASP A 125 20.62 14.60 22.94
N ASN A 126 20.27 15.27 21.84
CA ASN A 126 18.97 15.16 21.19
C ASN A 126 19.14 15.23 19.67
N PRO A 127 19.66 14.18 19.02
CA PRO A 127 19.78 14.11 17.57
C PRO A 127 18.43 14.21 16.88
N PRO A 128 18.34 14.81 15.69
CA PRO A 128 17.08 15.07 15.04
C PRO A 128 16.56 13.85 14.25
N TYR A 129 15.26 13.77 14.10
CA TYR A 129 14.62 12.99 13.03
C TYR A 129 14.48 13.90 11.81
N LEU A 130 14.88 13.39 10.65
CA LEU A 130 14.88 14.12 9.39
C LEU A 130 13.76 13.62 8.49
N ALA A 131 13.11 14.52 7.75
CA ALA A 131 12.15 14.21 6.70
C ALA A 131 12.62 14.88 5.41
N PHE A 132 12.81 14.08 4.38
CA PHE A 132 13.19 14.53 3.03
C PHE A 132 11.97 14.41 2.14
N PHE A 133 11.62 15.48 1.44
CA PHE A 133 10.39 15.53 0.66
C PHE A 133 10.57 16.40 -0.58
N THR A 134 9.75 16.17 -1.58
CA THR A 134 9.72 17.01 -2.76
C THR A 134 8.81 18.22 -2.53
N GLY A 135 9.33 19.41 -2.78
CA GLY A 135 8.56 20.64 -2.85
C GLY A 135 7.98 20.80 -4.26
N TYR A 136 6.66 20.89 -4.37
CA TYR A 136 5.96 21.10 -5.64
C TYR A 136 5.41 22.51 -5.75
N PHE A 137 5.67 23.16 -6.88
CA PHE A 137 5.22 24.51 -7.21
C PHE A 137 4.07 24.47 -8.21
N PRO A 138 2.80 24.56 -7.78
CA PRO A 138 1.65 24.33 -8.64
C PRO A 138 1.58 25.25 -9.87
N ASN A 139 2.10 26.48 -9.75
CA ASN A 139 2.04 27.48 -10.83
C ASN A 139 3.02 27.18 -11.98
N SER A 140 4.12 26.50 -11.72
CA SER A 140 5.16 26.20 -12.71
C SER A 140 5.29 24.71 -13.00
N GLY A 141 4.79 23.82 -12.11
CA GLY A 141 5.03 22.40 -12.14
C GLY A 141 6.42 21.98 -11.64
N VAL A 142 7.29 22.94 -11.32
CA VAL A 142 8.67 22.68 -10.85
C VAL A 142 8.65 21.90 -9.55
N GLN A 143 9.64 21.04 -9.41
CA GLN A 143 9.90 20.22 -8.24
C GLN A 143 11.33 20.45 -7.77
N ASP A 144 11.53 20.54 -6.46
CA ASP A 144 12.84 20.62 -5.82
C ASP A 144 12.88 19.72 -4.59
N GLN A 145 14.07 19.39 -4.05
CA GLN A 145 14.15 18.51 -2.89
C GLN A 145 14.37 19.33 -1.62
N ARG A 146 13.67 18.94 -0.56
CA ARG A 146 13.58 19.70 0.68
C ARG A 146 13.79 18.85 1.91
N LEU A 147 14.13 19.50 3.01
CA LEU A 147 14.41 18.92 4.30
C LEU A 147 13.50 19.56 5.37
N ALA A 148 12.98 18.72 6.26
CA ALA A 148 12.41 19.13 7.53
C ALA A 148 13.00 18.27 8.66
N TYR A 149 12.87 18.72 9.90
CA TYR A 149 13.42 18.00 11.05
C TYR A 149 12.48 18.11 12.26
N SER A 150 12.58 17.12 13.12
CA SER A 150 11.89 17.05 14.41
C SER A 150 12.91 16.84 15.52
N SER A 151 12.76 17.61 16.61
CA SER A 151 13.53 17.47 17.86
C SER A 151 12.68 16.99 19.04
N ASP A 152 11.40 16.71 18.81
CA ASP A 152 10.41 16.26 19.80
C ASP A 152 9.88 14.85 19.49
N ARG A 153 10.75 13.99 18.94
CA ARG A 153 10.46 12.59 18.63
C ARG A 153 9.35 12.39 17.59
N GLY A 154 9.34 13.25 16.57
CA GLY A 154 8.43 13.14 15.43
C GLY A 154 7.05 13.73 15.67
N THR A 155 6.80 14.39 16.81
CA THR A 155 5.50 15.00 17.12
C THR A 155 5.24 16.21 16.25
N THR A 156 6.24 17.12 16.15
CA THR A 156 6.18 18.30 15.28
C THR A 156 7.40 18.37 14.36
N TRP A 157 7.22 19.01 13.21
CA TRP A 157 8.23 19.11 12.17
C TRP A 157 8.47 20.55 11.75
N THR A 158 9.73 20.92 11.62
CA THR A 158 10.16 22.24 11.19
C THR A 158 10.85 22.13 9.84
N LYS A 159 10.34 22.83 8.84
CA LYS A 159 11.01 22.91 7.51
C LYS A 159 12.34 23.64 7.65
N TYR A 160 13.39 23.08 7.06
CA TYR A 160 14.72 23.67 7.09
C TYR A 160 14.75 25.03 6.37
N THR A 161 15.29 26.05 7.00
CA THR A 161 15.29 27.42 6.47
C THR A 161 16.18 27.60 5.24
N GLY A 162 17.15 26.70 5.02
CA GLY A 162 18.04 26.68 3.85
C GLY A 162 17.51 25.87 2.66
N ASN A 163 16.22 25.47 2.67
CA ASN A 163 15.62 24.79 1.53
C ASN A 163 15.58 25.67 0.26
N PRO A 164 15.72 25.06 -0.94
CA PRO A 164 15.85 23.63 -1.21
C PRO A 164 17.26 23.11 -0.91
N ILE A 165 17.38 21.79 -0.58
CA ILE A 165 18.67 21.09 -0.43
C ILE A 165 19.20 20.57 -1.76
N ILE A 166 18.33 20.33 -2.75
CA ILE A 166 18.67 20.16 -4.17
C ILE A 166 17.71 21.04 -4.96
N SER A 167 18.26 22.03 -5.66
CA SER A 167 17.45 22.95 -6.48
C SER A 167 17.24 22.41 -7.88
N GLN A 168 16.24 22.95 -8.59
CA GLN A 168 16.03 22.68 -10.01
C GLN A 168 17.30 22.86 -10.87
N GLU A 169 18.12 23.88 -10.58
CA GLU A 169 19.36 24.12 -11.32
C GLU A 169 20.38 23.00 -11.14
N GLN A 170 20.46 22.39 -9.94
CA GLN A 170 21.33 21.25 -9.66
C GLN A 170 20.81 19.97 -10.33
N GLU A 171 19.49 19.79 -10.47
CA GLU A 171 18.88 18.65 -11.14
C GLU A 171 18.94 18.75 -12.66
N THR A 172 18.86 19.94 -13.23
CA THR A 172 18.76 20.19 -14.69
C THR A 172 19.81 19.44 -15.53
N PRO A 173 21.08 19.28 -15.13
CA PRO A 173 22.03 18.48 -15.89
C PRO A 173 21.67 16.99 -15.95
N HIS A 174 20.85 16.51 -15.04
CA HIS A 174 20.48 15.10 -14.87
C HIS A 174 19.00 14.83 -15.20
N ASP A 175 18.21 15.88 -15.40
CA ASP A 175 16.78 15.81 -15.73
C ASP A 175 16.47 16.61 -16.99
N ILE A 176 16.13 15.89 -18.08
CA ILE A 176 15.75 16.50 -19.37
C ILE A 176 14.41 17.24 -19.33
N THR A 177 13.60 17.06 -18.30
CA THR A 177 12.32 17.75 -18.12
C THR A 177 12.48 19.14 -17.50
N GLY A 178 13.67 19.47 -17.02
CA GLY A 178 13.95 20.75 -16.37
C GLY A 178 13.34 20.84 -14.98
N GLY A 179 13.33 19.75 -14.21
CA GLY A 179 12.82 19.69 -12.83
C GLY A 179 11.30 19.53 -12.73
N LEU A 180 10.63 19.08 -13.80
CA LEU A 180 9.19 18.86 -13.77
C LEU A 180 8.80 17.45 -13.32
N GLU A 181 9.73 16.51 -13.35
CA GLU A 181 9.47 15.09 -13.11
C GLU A 181 10.49 14.46 -12.14
N THR A 182 11.18 15.27 -11.31
CA THR A 182 12.15 14.77 -10.33
C THR A 182 11.58 14.84 -8.92
N ARG A 183 11.34 13.67 -8.29
CA ARG A 183 10.63 13.59 -7.01
C ARG A 183 10.98 12.36 -6.18
N ASP A 184 10.30 12.26 -5.02
CA ASP A 184 10.21 11.12 -4.12
C ASP A 184 11.57 10.72 -3.53
N PRO A 185 12.24 11.61 -2.77
CA PRO A 185 13.56 11.34 -2.24
C PRO A 185 13.54 10.18 -1.24
N LYS A 186 14.29 9.13 -1.55
CA LYS A 186 14.66 8.08 -0.61
C LYS A 186 16.04 8.38 -0.05
N VAL A 187 16.13 8.58 1.26
CA VAL A 187 17.40 8.93 1.92
C VAL A 187 17.76 7.94 3.00
N PHE A 188 19.03 7.59 3.09
CA PHE A 188 19.60 6.75 4.16
C PHE A 188 21.09 7.06 4.36
N PHE A 189 21.64 6.65 5.53
CA PHE A 189 23.06 6.74 5.79
C PHE A 189 23.78 5.46 5.37
N HIS A 190 24.77 5.57 4.50
CA HIS A 190 25.59 4.44 4.03
C HIS A 190 26.88 4.35 4.84
N ALA A 191 26.84 3.60 5.94
CA ALA A 191 27.95 3.48 6.88
C ALA A 191 29.29 3.08 6.25
N PRO A 192 29.38 2.17 5.24
CA PRO A 192 30.66 1.82 4.63
C PRO A 192 31.40 2.97 3.94
N THR A 193 30.68 4.01 3.49
CA THR A 193 31.30 5.20 2.85
C THR A 193 31.23 6.45 3.70
N ASP A 194 30.63 6.35 4.90
CA ASP A 194 30.43 7.48 5.83
C ASP A 194 29.72 8.66 5.16
N LYS A 195 28.64 8.37 4.41
CA LYS A 195 27.87 9.36 3.65
C LYS A 195 26.40 9.09 3.67
N TRP A 196 25.64 10.15 3.59
CA TRP A 196 24.22 10.10 3.23
C TRP A 196 24.09 9.83 1.73
N VAL A 197 23.09 9.02 1.40
CA VAL A 197 22.71 8.70 0.02
C VAL A 197 21.26 9.11 -0.18
N MET A 198 20.98 9.78 -1.29
CA MET A 198 19.62 10.09 -1.75
C MET A 198 19.41 9.48 -3.12
N ILE A 199 18.24 8.88 -3.31
CA ILE A 199 17.77 8.40 -4.60
C ILE A 199 16.56 9.24 -4.97
N LEU A 200 16.52 9.72 -6.23
CA LEU A 200 15.43 10.50 -6.80
C LEU A 200 14.85 9.80 -8.01
N ALA A 201 13.53 9.77 -8.11
CA ALA A 201 12.82 9.29 -9.29
C ALA A 201 12.73 10.38 -10.36
N HIS A 202 12.87 9.96 -11.62
CA HIS A 202 12.63 10.78 -12.82
C HIS A 202 11.58 10.07 -13.68
N GLY A 203 10.32 10.25 -13.30
CA GLY A 203 9.19 9.46 -13.81
C GLY A 203 9.10 9.42 -15.33
N GLY A 204 9.15 10.56 -15.98
CA GLY A 204 9.10 10.68 -17.44
C GLY A 204 10.29 10.07 -18.19
N GLN A 205 11.35 9.67 -17.49
CA GLN A 205 12.59 9.13 -18.08
C GLN A 205 12.85 7.66 -17.72
N ASN A 206 12.01 7.03 -16.88
CA ASN A 206 12.24 5.68 -16.32
C ASN A 206 13.66 5.55 -15.75
N LYS A 207 14.00 6.49 -14.86
CA LYS A 207 15.36 6.66 -14.35
C LYS A 207 15.33 6.98 -12.86
N MET A 208 16.34 6.52 -12.13
CA MET A 208 16.67 6.97 -10.78
C MET A 208 18.06 7.59 -10.77
N THR A 209 18.25 8.66 -10.01
CA THR A 209 19.56 9.27 -9.77
C THR A 209 20.02 9.06 -8.34
N PHE A 210 21.33 8.86 -8.16
CA PHE A 210 21.97 8.69 -6.87
C PHE A 210 22.80 9.93 -6.54
N TRP A 211 22.59 10.46 -5.35
CA TRP A 211 23.28 11.62 -4.80
C TRP A 211 23.91 11.26 -3.46
N THR A 212 25.02 11.91 -3.11
CA THR A 212 25.66 11.74 -1.79
C THR A 212 25.84 13.08 -1.10
N SER A 213 25.80 13.06 0.24
CA SER A 213 26.04 14.23 1.08
C SER A 213 26.82 13.85 2.35
N PRO A 214 27.69 14.73 2.85
CA PRO A 214 28.29 14.56 4.17
C PRO A 214 27.37 15.04 5.32
N ASP A 215 26.35 15.87 5.04
CA ASP A 215 25.64 16.67 6.03
C ASP A 215 24.14 16.84 5.76
N THR A 216 23.57 16.06 4.83
CA THR A 216 22.16 16.10 4.40
C THR A 216 21.68 17.38 3.72
N LYS A 217 22.55 18.39 3.61
CA LYS A 217 22.22 19.72 3.05
C LYS A 217 22.97 20.00 1.75
N ASN A 218 24.19 19.48 1.61
CA ASN A 218 25.03 19.67 0.44
C ASN A 218 25.14 18.35 -0.33
N TRP A 219 24.45 18.26 -1.47
CA TRP A 219 24.33 17.04 -2.25
C TRP A 219 25.17 17.09 -3.53
N THR A 220 25.76 15.97 -3.87
CA THR A 220 26.57 15.78 -5.10
C THR A 220 26.05 14.57 -5.86
N TRP A 221 25.70 14.77 -7.12
CA TRP A 221 25.31 13.68 -8.02
C TRP A 221 26.44 12.67 -8.20
N GLN A 222 26.09 11.39 -8.30
CA GLN A 222 27.04 10.29 -8.41
C GLN A 222 26.79 9.42 -9.66
N SER A 223 25.56 8.98 -9.88
CA SER A 223 25.23 8.08 -10.98
C SER A 223 23.74 8.04 -11.27
N ASP A 224 23.41 7.45 -12.41
CA ASP A 224 22.05 7.11 -12.79
C ASP A 224 21.88 5.60 -12.91
N ILE A 225 20.64 5.13 -12.81
CA ILE A 225 20.19 3.84 -13.30
C ILE A 225 18.90 4.06 -14.13
N THR A 226 18.85 3.47 -15.30
CA THR A 226 17.71 3.54 -16.23
C THR A 226 17.10 2.16 -16.45
N SER A 227 15.95 2.10 -17.11
CA SER A 227 15.33 0.81 -17.47
C SER A 227 16.25 -0.09 -18.31
N SER A 228 17.16 0.49 -19.10
CA SER A 228 18.13 -0.26 -19.89
C SER A 228 19.26 -0.88 -19.07
N ASP A 229 19.48 -0.39 -17.83
CA ASP A 229 20.50 -0.91 -16.92
C ASP A 229 19.97 -2.09 -16.05
N ILE A 230 18.69 -2.44 -16.19
CA ILE A 230 18.06 -3.57 -15.48
C ILE A 230 17.79 -4.70 -16.46
N PRO A 231 18.68 -5.72 -16.52
CA PRO A 231 18.50 -6.82 -17.45
C PRO A 231 17.20 -7.59 -17.18
N GLY A 232 16.42 -7.88 -18.22
CA GLY A 232 15.17 -8.62 -18.13
C GLY A 232 13.94 -7.77 -17.82
N LEU A 233 14.08 -6.46 -17.54
CA LEU A 233 12.95 -5.58 -17.29
C LEU A 233 12.14 -5.38 -18.59
N PRO A 234 10.80 -5.60 -18.58
CA PRO A 234 9.96 -5.36 -19.75
C PRO A 234 9.92 -3.88 -20.13
N GLY A 235 9.90 -3.58 -21.43
CA GLY A 235 9.95 -2.20 -21.93
C GLY A 235 8.67 -1.39 -21.75
N ASP A 236 7.58 -2.02 -21.34
CA ASP A 236 6.30 -1.39 -21.01
C ASP A 236 6.17 -0.98 -19.52
N VAL A 237 7.14 -1.36 -18.68
CA VAL A 237 7.24 -0.92 -17.28
C VAL A 237 7.79 0.50 -17.24
N GLN A 238 6.90 1.49 -17.14
CA GLN A 238 7.22 2.91 -17.35
C GLN A 238 6.63 3.83 -16.28
N GLY A 239 7.20 5.04 -16.16
CA GLY A 239 6.74 6.07 -15.23
C GLY A 239 7.18 5.77 -13.80
N TRP A 240 8.49 5.77 -13.55
CA TRP A 240 9.08 5.35 -12.27
C TRP A 240 8.95 6.41 -11.20
N GLU A 241 8.39 6.04 -10.06
CA GLU A 241 8.14 6.88 -8.91
C GLU A 241 8.45 6.14 -7.61
N VAL A 242 8.41 6.82 -6.49
CA VAL A 242 8.43 6.30 -5.11
C VAL A 242 9.47 5.20 -4.91
N PRO A 243 10.78 5.50 -5.06
CA PRO A 243 11.81 4.49 -4.81
C PRO A 243 11.90 4.15 -3.32
N ASP A 244 12.07 2.86 -3.01
CA ASP A 244 12.66 2.45 -1.74
C ASP A 244 13.96 1.68 -1.99
N PHE A 245 14.95 1.82 -1.10
CA PHE A 245 16.27 1.24 -1.33
C PHE A 245 16.94 0.85 -0.02
N PHE A 246 17.32 -0.44 0.11
CA PHE A 246 17.85 -0.99 1.35
C PHE A 246 18.54 -2.33 1.14
N GLU A 247 19.32 -2.77 2.14
CA GLU A 247 19.82 -4.15 2.20
C GLU A 247 18.76 -5.07 2.78
N LEU A 248 18.60 -6.25 2.17
CA LEU A 248 17.71 -7.31 2.65
C LEU A 248 18.49 -8.62 2.76
N PRO A 249 18.49 -9.30 3.92
CA PRO A 249 19.12 -10.61 4.05
C PRO A 249 18.32 -11.65 3.27
N ILE A 250 19.04 -12.61 2.67
CA ILE A 250 18.42 -13.80 2.07
C ILE A 250 18.12 -14.78 3.20
N GLU A 251 16.85 -15.17 3.35
CA GLU A 251 16.43 -16.12 4.40
C GLU A 251 17.19 -17.46 4.25
N ASP A 252 17.58 -18.03 5.36
CA ASP A 252 18.39 -19.27 5.43
C ASP A 252 19.81 -19.13 4.85
N SER A 253 20.34 -17.90 4.72
CA SER A 253 21.68 -17.58 4.21
C SER A 253 22.35 -16.47 5.02
N GLU A 254 23.66 -16.40 4.97
CA GLU A 254 24.43 -15.25 5.52
C GLU A 254 24.53 -14.09 4.52
N GLN A 255 24.04 -14.28 3.30
CA GLN A 255 24.13 -13.28 2.24
C GLN A 255 23.03 -12.24 2.37
N LYS A 256 23.35 -11.04 1.87
CA LYS A 256 22.42 -9.93 1.71
C LYS A 256 22.45 -9.43 0.27
N LYS A 257 21.36 -8.80 -0.15
CA LYS A 257 21.28 -8.07 -1.41
C LYS A 257 20.80 -6.65 -1.15
N TRP A 258 21.30 -5.72 -1.93
CA TRP A 258 20.63 -4.45 -2.09
C TRP A 258 19.34 -4.67 -2.90
N VAL A 259 18.28 -4.06 -2.44
CA VAL A 259 16.96 -4.11 -3.06
C VAL A 259 16.55 -2.69 -3.41
N MET A 260 16.14 -2.49 -4.64
CA MET A 260 15.46 -1.29 -5.11
C MET A 260 14.01 -1.64 -5.40
N LEU A 261 13.07 -1.02 -4.68
CA LEU A 261 11.64 -1.06 -5.01
C LEU A 261 11.33 0.16 -5.86
N VAL A 262 10.50 -0.02 -6.87
CA VAL A 262 10.09 1.03 -7.82
C VAL A 262 8.61 0.89 -8.10
N THR A 263 7.93 2.00 -8.14
CA THR A 263 6.54 2.12 -8.54
C THR A 263 6.45 2.60 -9.98
N PRO A 264 6.12 1.77 -10.95
CA PRO A 264 5.81 2.23 -12.30
C PRO A 264 4.34 2.64 -12.42
N ALA A 265 4.09 3.70 -13.19
CA ALA A 265 2.73 4.12 -13.55
C ALA A 265 2.06 3.17 -14.57
N LYS A 266 2.84 2.30 -15.21
CA LYS A 266 2.37 1.36 -16.25
C LYS A 266 3.17 0.06 -16.21
N GLY A 267 2.56 -1.00 -16.74
CA GLY A 267 3.22 -2.29 -16.97
C GLY A 267 3.02 -3.32 -15.86
N SER A 268 2.21 -3.03 -14.83
CA SER A 268 1.90 -4.03 -13.80
C SER A 268 1.04 -5.18 -14.36
N PRO A 269 1.07 -6.36 -13.74
CA PRO A 269 0.32 -7.53 -14.22
C PRO A 269 -1.19 -7.32 -14.27
N ALA A 270 -1.73 -6.53 -13.36
CA ALA A 270 -3.16 -6.17 -13.32
C ALA A 270 -3.50 -4.93 -14.17
N GLY A 271 -2.52 -4.37 -14.86
CA GLY A 271 -2.62 -3.09 -15.59
C GLY A 271 -2.51 -1.89 -14.66
N GLY A 272 -1.99 -0.76 -15.18
CA GLY A 272 -1.75 0.46 -14.39
C GLY A 272 -0.51 0.37 -13.52
N ASN A 273 -0.59 0.95 -12.34
CA ASN A 273 0.48 1.02 -11.36
C ASN A 273 0.77 -0.33 -10.68
N GLY A 274 1.87 -0.41 -9.97
CA GLY A 274 2.26 -1.56 -9.18
C GLY A 274 3.60 -1.31 -8.51
N VAL A 275 4.18 -2.32 -7.86
CA VAL A 275 5.52 -2.23 -7.27
C VAL A 275 6.35 -3.41 -7.73
N PHE A 276 7.50 -3.14 -8.35
CA PHE A 276 8.47 -4.19 -8.65
C PHE A 276 9.75 -4.02 -7.85
N GLY A 277 10.43 -5.13 -7.60
CA GLY A 277 11.70 -5.16 -6.89
C GLY A 277 12.85 -5.63 -7.77
N VAL A 278 14.00 -5.00 -7.60
CA VAL A 278 15.26 -5.35 -8.26
C VAL A 278 16.31 -5.62 -7.20
N THR A 279 16.96 -6.79 -7.26
CA THR A 279 18.13 -7.09 -6.43
C THR A 279 19.42 -6.68 -7.13
N GLY A 280 20.47 -6.43 -6.36
CA GLY A 280 21.76 -6.05 -6.91
C GLY A 280 22.82 -5.79 -5.88
N SER A 281 23.87 -5.06 -6.29
CA SER A 281 24.96 -4.59 -5.44
C SER A 281 25.05 -3.08 -5.47
N PHE A 282 25.43 -2.47 -4.35
CA PHE A 282 25.62 -1.03 -4.23
C PHE A 282 26.97 -0.72 -3.55
N ASN A 283 27.73 0.22 -4.10
CA ASN A 283 29.05 0.57 -3.60
C ASN A 283 29.10 1.93 -2.87
N GLY A 284 27.97 2.51 -2.58
CA GLY A 284 27.82 3.85 -1.98
C GLY A 284 27.60 4.98 -2.98
N THR A 285 27.76 4.71 -4.28
CA THR A 285 27.57 5.72 -5.34
C THR A 285 26.83 5.19 -6.57
N ARG A 286 26.88 3.88 -6.81
CA ARG A 286 26.25 3.23 -7.97
C ARG A 286 25.61 1.91 -7.56
N PHE A 287 24.40 1.71 -8.02
CA PHE A 287 23.69 0.43 -7.97
C PHE A 287 23.92 -0.33 -9.28
N THR A 288 24.26 -1.61 -9.16
CA THR A 288 24.35 -2.54 -10.29
C THR A 288 23.26 -3.59 -10.13
N ALA A 289 22.27 -3.53 -11.00
CA ALA A 289 21.12 -4.43 -10.98
C ALA A 289 21.47 -5.85 -11.42
N GLU A 290 20.88 -6.84 -10.79
CA GLU A 290 20.81 -8.22 -11.28
C GLU A 290 19.67 -8.37 -12.28
N THR A 291 19.66 -9.49 -13.02
CA THR A 291 18.58 -9.80 -13.97
C THR A 291 17.27 -10.03 -13.23
N VAL A 292 16.23 -9.31 -13.60
CA VAL A 292 14.88 -9.55 -13.09
C VAL A 292 14.17 -10.64 -13.88
N ASP A 293 13.31 -11.38 -13.20
CA ASP A 293 12.35 -12.29 -13.85
C ASP A 293 10.98 -11.60 -13.86
N PRO A 294 10.44 -11.23 -15.03
CA PRO A 294 9.15 -10.54 -15.12
C PRO A 294 7.98 -11.26 -14.44
N ALA A 295 8.07 -12.58 -14.32
CA ALA A 295 7.04 -13.38 -13.67
C ALA A 295 7.08 -13.29 -12.13
N THR A 296 8.19 -12.78 -11.54
CA THR A 296 8.41 -12.85 -10.08
C THR A 296 8.96 -11.57 -9.45
N MET A 297 9.19 -10.53 -10.27
CA MET A 297 9.71 -9.26 -9.79
C MET A 297 8.67 -8.42 -9.05
N TRP A 298 7.38 -8.67 -9.27
CA TRP A 298 6.30 -7.89 -8.70
C TRP A 298 6.04 -8.27 -7.24
N LEU A 299 5.87 -7.27 -6.40
CA LEU A 299 5.50 -7.46 -4.99
C LEU A 299 4.03 -7.87 -4.85
N ASP A 300 3.18 -7.40 -5.76
CA ASP A 300 1.74 -7.67 -5.76
C ASP A 300 1.23 -7.82 -7.19
N TYR A 301 0.27 -8.70 -7.39
CA TYR A 301 -0.34 -9.01 -8.69
C TYR A 301 -1.79 -8.54 -8.78
N GLY A 302 -2.27 -7.83 -7.75
CA GLY A 302 -3.56 -7.15 -7.73
C GLY A 302 -3.49 -5.79 -8.40
N ARG A 303 -4.64 -5.16 -8.50
CA ARG A 303 -4.78 -3.81 -9.10
C ARG A 303 -4.36 -2.71 -8.15
N ASP A 304 -4.48 -2.95 -6.85
CA ASP A 304 -4.49 -1.89 -5.85
C ASP A 304 -3.33 -2.09 -4.85
N PHE A 305 -2.09 -1.90 -5.33
CA PHE A 305 -0.88 -1.93 -4.51
C PHE A 305 0.20 -1.07 -5.17
N ASP A 306 0.48 0.11 -4.60
CA ASP A 306 1.26 1.14 -5.24
C ASP A 306 2.05 1.96 -4.22
N GLY A 307 3.15 2.61 -4.61
CA GLY A 307 3.91 3.51 -3.76
C GLY A 307 4.42 2.87 -2.45
N ALA A 308 4.93 1.63 -2.50
CA ALA A 308 5.34 0.92 -1.30
C ALA A 308 6.60 1.50 -0.67
N LEU A 309 6.53 1.86 0.61
CA LEU A 309 7.66 2.29 1.43
C LEU A 309 7.75 1.45 2.71
N ARG A 310 8.98 1.23 3.18
CA ARG A 310 9.24 0.55 4.44
C ARG A 310 9.39 1.51 5.61
N TRP A 311 9.14 1.01 6.83
CA TRP A 311 9.49 1.73 8.05
C TRP A 311 11.00 1.74 8.26
N GLU A 312 11.54 2.95 8.41
CA GLU A 312 12.92 3.18 8.82
C GLU A 312 13.09 3.05 10.34
N ASN A 313 14.34 2.95 10.78
CA ASN A 313 14.72 2.91 12.20
C ASN A 313 14.04 1.78 13.00
N VAL A 314 13.67 0.68 12.33
CA VAL A 314 13.22 -0.54 13.01
C VAL A 314 14.42 -1.16 13.72
N PRO A 315 14.38 -1.35 15.06
CA PRO A 315 15.54 -1.82 15.80
C PRO A 315 15.95 -3.24 15.36
N SER A 316 17.23 -3.53 15.37
CA SER A 316 17.78 -4.85 14.99
C SER A 316 17.23 -5.99 15.86
N SER A 317 16.79 -5.71 17.08
CA SER A 317 16.11 -6.68 17.95
C SER A 317 14.72 -7.10 17.44
N ASP A 318 14.06 -6.28 16.63
CA ASP A 318 12.85 -6.66 15.88
C ASP A 318 13.23 -7.44 14.61
N GLY A 319 14.23 -6.96 13.89
CA GLY A 319 14.84 -7.62 12.72
C GLY A 319 13.95 -7.72 11.48
N ARG A 320 12.73 -7.18 11.52
CA ARG A 320 11.81 -7.20 10.38
C ARG A 320 12.02 -6.01 9.44
N THR A 321 11.89 -6.25 8.16
CA THR A 321 11.59 -5.21 7.17
C THR A 321 10.07 -5.17 7.01
N ILE A 322 9.46 -4.03 7.36
CA ILE A 322 8.01 -3.85 7.34
C ILE A 322 7.71 -2.72 6.36
N LEU A 323 6.73 -2.92 5.49
CA LEU A 323 6.28 -1.94 4.49
C LEU A 323 4.75 -1.83 4.46
N ALA A 324 4.28 -0.75 3.88
CA ALA A 324 2.90 -0.55 3.44
C ALA A 324 2.89 0.15 2.09
N ALA A 325 1.81 -0.01 1.34
CA ALA A 325 1.58 0.61 0.05
C ALA A 325 0.21 1.26 0.02
N VAL A 326 -0.03 2.18 -0.89
CA VAL A 326 -1.38 2.70 -1.08
C VAL A 326 -2.22 1.71 -1.88
N MET A 327 -3.46 1.54 -1.46
CA MET A 327 -4.52 0.90 -2.23
C MET A 327 -5.42 1.99 -2.81
N ASN A 328 -5.18 2.34 -4.06
CA ASN A 328 -5.91 3.39 -4.75
C ASN A 328 -6.13 3.01 -6.21
N SER A 329 -7.31 3.30 -6.73
CA SER A 329 -7.60 3.17 -8.15
C SER A 329 -7.36 4.49 -8.84
N TYR A 330 -6.23 4.64 -9.50
CA TYR A 330 -5.90 5.87 -10.25
C TYR A 330 -6.79 6.10 -11.48
N GLY A 331 -7.51 5.07 -11.94
CA GLY A 331 -8.41 5.16 -13.10
C GLY A 331 -9.82 5.67 -12.76
N GLY A 332 -10.17 5.76 -11.47
CA GLY A 332 -11.53 6.04 -11.06
C GLY A 332 -11.66 6.73 -9.72
N HIS A 333 -12.91 6.90 -9.31
CA HIS A 333 -13.25 7.51 -8.04
C HIS A 333 -14.01 6.51 -7.18
N PRO A 334 -13.33 5.79 -6.25
CA PRO A 334 -13.99 4.88 -5.31
C PRO A 334 -15.26 5.50 -4.71
N PRO A 335 -16.32 4.71 -4.45
CA PRO A 335 -17.63 5.21 -4.02
C PRO A 335 -17.67 5.67 -2.56
N THR A 336 -16.55 6.14 -2.03
CA THR A 336 -16.45 6.79 -0.73
C THR A 336 -16.59 8.31 -0.87
N THR A 337 -17.18 9.01 0.10
CA THR A 337 -17.47 10.44 -0.02
C THR A 337 -16.78 11.30 1.02
N THR A 338 -16.56 10.80 2.22
CA THR A 338 -15.92 11.54 3.32
C THR A 338 -14.40 11.39 3.32
N TRP A 339 -13.90 10.31 2.72
CA TRP A 339 -12.49 9.97 2.61
C TRP A 339 -12.21 9.26 1.27
N LYS A 340 -10.96 9.25 0.83
CA LYS A 340 -10.50 8.51 -0.36
C LYS A 340 -9.06 8.05 -0.18
N GLY A 341 -8.77 6.86 -0.69
CA GLY A 341 -7.48 6.18 -0.54
C GLY A 341 -7.36 5.46 0.80
N MET A 342 -6.60 4.39 0.81
CA MET A 342 -6.28 3.60 2.00
C MET A 342 -4.90 2.99 1.85
N LEU A 343 -4.29 2.54 2.94
CA LEU A 343 -3.06 1.73 2.85
C LEU A 343 -3.39 0.24 2.90
N SER A 344 -2.56 -0.57 2.26
CA SER A 344 -2.51 -2.01 2.48
C SER A 344 -2.25 -2.28 3.96
N PHE A 345 -2.65 -3.45 4.44
CA PHE A 345 -2.24 -3.86 5.77
C PHE A 345 -0.70 -3.93 5.84
N PRO A 346 -0.05 -3.49 6.95
CA PRO A 346 1.41 -3.56 7.07
C PRO A 346 1.92 -4.99 6.89
N ARG A 347 2.96 -5.15 6.06
CA ARG A 347 3.52 -6.44 5.67
C ARG A 347 4.98 -6.54 6.04
N THR A 348 5.41 -7.71 6.50
CA THR A 348 6.83 -8.05 6.53
C THR A 348 7.30 -8.42 5.14
N LEU A 349 8.50 -7.97 4.76
CA LEU A 349 9.16 -8.33 3.52
C LEU A 349 10.42 -9.14 3.81
N LYS A 350 10.59 -10.24 3.09
CA LYS A 350 11.77 -11.10 3.13
C LYS A 350 12.25 -11.40 1.71
N LEU A 351 13.51 -11.77 1.58
CA LEU A 351 14.09 -12.30 0.37
C LEU A 351 14.47 -13.76 0.61
N LYS A 352 14.02 -14.65 -0.25
CA LYS A 352 14.28 -16.09 -0.13
C LYS A 352 14.54 -16.72 -1.49
N GLU A 353 15.43 -17.70 -1.52
CA GLU A 353 15.56 -18.56 -2.68
C GLU A 353 14.45 -19.63 -2.68
N VAL A 354 13.66 -19.63 -3.74
CA VAL A 354 12.60 -20.61 -3.99
C VAL A 354 12.77 -21.16 -5.40
N ASP A 355 12.90 -22.47 -5.53
CA ASP A 355 13.14 -23.16 -6.82
C ASP A 355 14.33 -22.59 -7.61
N GLY A 356 15.43 -22.24 -6.90
CA GLY A 356 16.65 -21.70 -7.49
C GLY A 356 16.55 -20.23 -7.94
N LYS A 357 15.50 -19.50 -7.54
CA LYS A 357 15.29 -18.08 -7.83
C LYS A 357 15.03 -17.27 -6.57
N LEU A 358 15.58 -16.06 -6.51
CA LEU A 358 15.25 -15.13 -5.45
C LEU A 358 13.80 -14.64 -5.60
N ARG A 359 13.05 -14.65 -4.50
CA ARG A 359 11.67 -14.18 -4.42
C ARG A 359 11.47 -13.26 -3.23
N PHE A 360 10.63 -12.27 -3.42
CA PHE A 360 10.09 -11.47 -2.33
C PHE A 360 8.95 -12.23 -1.68
N LEU A 361 9.04 -12.41 -0.36
CA LEU A 361 7.99 -13.04 0.43
C LEU A 361 7.36 -12.00 1.33
N GLN A 362 6.05 -11.92 1.34
CA GLN A 362 5.30 -10.95 2.13
C GLN A 362 4.27 -11.66 3.01
N GLN A 363 4.17 -11.22 4.27
CA GLN A 363 3.14 -11.68 5.19
C GLN A 363 2.59 -10.49 5.98
N PRO A 364 1.30 -10.45 6.30
CA PRO A 364 0.78 -9.48 7.25
C PRO A 364 1.58 -9.52 8.55
N VAL A 365 1.78 -8.35 9.18
CA VAL A 365 2.47 -8.31 10.47
C VAL A 365 1.69 -9.12 11.51
N LYS A 366 2.43 -9.81 12.38
CA LYS A 366 1.86 -10.74 13.39
C LYS A 366 0.97 -10.05 14.43
N GLU A 367 1.08 -8.76 14.58
CA GLU A 367 0.29 -7.95 15.51
C GLU A 367 -1.22 -8.05 15.25
N LEU A 368 -1.61 -8.37 14.01
CA LEU A 368 -3.02 -8.65 13.65
C LEU A 368 -3.62 -9.81 14.46
N ASP A 369 -2.79 -10.81 14.79
CA ASP A 369 -3.27 -12.00 15.50
C ASP A 369 -3.83 -11.65 16.89
N ALA A 370 -3.30 -10.59 17.53
CA ALA A 370 -3.79 -10.09 18.83
C ALA A 370 -5.10 -9.28 18.72
N ALA A 371 -5.42 -8.79 17.53
CA ALA A 371 -6.65 -8.06 17.25
C ALA A 371 -7.76 -8.96 16.67
N SER A 372 -7.52 -10.28 16.61
CA SER A 372 -8.44 -11.22 15.98
C SER A 372 -8.96 -12.28 16.96
N THR A 373 -10.23 -12.66 16.76
CA THR A 373 -10.92 -13.70 17.55
C THR A 373 -11.36 -14.85 16.64
N MET A 374 -11.09 -16.10 17.05
CA MET A 374 -11.47 -17.28 16.29
C MET A 374 -13.00 -17.43 16.21
N LEU A 375 -13.55 -17.44 15.01
CA LEU A 375 -14.95 -17.74 14.74
C LEU A 375 -15.16 -19.22 14.40
N THR A 376 -14.29 -19.77 13.54
CA THR A 376 -14.42 -21.14 13.03
C THR A 376 -13.04 -21.75 12.84
N HIS A 377 -12.91 -23.01 13.25
CA HIS A 377 -11.73 -23.82 13.00
C HIS A 377 -12.14 -25.22 12.54
N ILE A 378 -11.79 -25.58 11.31
CA ILE A 378 -12.05 -26.88 10.69
C ILE A 378 -10.69 -27.56 10.45
N THR A 379 -10.59 -28.84 10.78
CA THR A 379 -9.34 -29.62 10.59
C THR A 379 -9.64 -30.99 9.98
N ASN A 380 -8.66 -31.51 9.22
CA ASN A 380 -8.62 -32.91 8.76
C ASN A 380 -9.92 -33.36 8.06
N GLN A 381 -10.37 -32.60 7.07
CA GLN A 381 -11.57 -32.88 6.30
C GLN A 381 -11.29 -32.95 4.81
N THR A 382 -11.71 -34.02 4.14
CA THR A 382 -11.73 -34.05 2.67
C THR A 382 -12.97 -33.31 2.17
N LEU A 383 -12.77 -32.29 1.36
CA LEU A 383 -13.82 -31.55 0.65
C LEU A 383 -13.95 -32.12 -0.76
N ALA A 384 -15.07 -32.72 -1.07
CA ALA A 384 -15.35 -33.30 -2.38
C ALA A 384 -16.08 -32.29 -3.31
N PRO A 385 -15.96 -32.42 -4.64
CA PRO A 385 -16.72 -31.61 -5.58
C PRO A 385 -18.22 -31.62 -5.29
N GLY A 386 -18.82 -30.43 -5.30
CA GLY A 386 -20.25 -30.25 -4.97
C GLY A 386 -20.53 -30.08 -3.48
N GLN A 387 -19.57 -30.30 -2.62
CA GLN A 387 -19.69 -29.96 -1.20
C GLN A 387 -19.32 -28.49 -0.96
N THR A 388 -19.94 -27.90 0.05
CA THR A 388 -19.68 -26.54 0.51
C THR A 388 -19.49 -26.53 2.01
N ILE A 389 -18.44 -25.89 2.49
CA ILE A 389 -18.22 -25.58 3.91
C ILE A 389 -18.17 -24.06 4.09
N LEU A 390 -18.21 -23.58 5.33
CA LEU A 390 -18.29 -22.16 5.72
C LEU A 390 -19.59 -21.43 5.36
N SER A 391 -20.60 -22.10 4.79
CA SER A 391 -21.84 -21.44 4.34
C SER A 391 -22.70 -20.86 5.48
N GLY A 392 -22.40 -21.15 6.73
CA GLY A 392 -23.03 -20.55 7.92
C GLY A 392 -22.18 -19.48 8.60
N ASN A 393 -21.00 -19.17 8.05
CA ASN A 393 -20.12 -18.15 8.58
C ASN A 393 -20.40 -16.81 7.90
N HIS A 394 -20.33 -15.75 8.69
CA HIS A 394 -20.55 -14.37 8.28
C HIS A 394 -19.45 -13.48 8.87
N GLY A 395 -19.12 -12.42 8.17
CA GLY A 395 -18.19 -11.40 8.64
C GLY A 395 -17.69 -10.53 7.51
N ARG A 396 -17.33 -9.30 7.85
CA ARG A 396 -16.84 -8.29 6.90
C ARG A 396 -15.40 -7.93 7.13
N ALA A 397 -14.90 -8.06 8.36
CA ALA A 397 -13.52 -7.84 8.76
C ALA A 397 -12.92 -9.17 9.25
N LEU A 398 -12.21 -9.89 8.36
CA LEU A 398 -11.79 -11.27 8.60
C LEU A 398 -10.33 -11.50 8.25
N ASP A 399 -9.67 -12.35 9.04
CA ASP A 399 -8.43 -13.05 8.71
C ASP A 399 -8.74 -14.53 8.49
N ILE A 400 -8.62 -15.00 7.26
CA ILE A 400 -8.96 -16.38 6.87
C ILE A 400 -7.67 -17.09 6.46
N GLN A 401 -7.35 -18.19 7.14
CA GLN A 401 -6.18 -19.00 6.85
C GLN A 401 -6.59 -20.41 6.43
N ILE A 402 -6.05 -20.88 5.32
CA ILE A 402 -6.38 -22.19 4.74
C ILE A 402 -5.09 -22.95 4.45
N SER A 403 -5.00 -24.20 4.94
CA SER A 403 -3.96 -25.15 4.59
C SER A 403 -4.60 -26.43 4.04
N PHE A 404 -4.19 -26.86 2.85
CA PHE A 404 -4.80 -28.02 2.18
C PHE A 404 -3.85 -28.69 1.21
N VAL A 405 -4.11 -29.96 0.91
CA VAL A 405 -3.48 -30.68 -0.20
C VAL A 405 -4.48 -30.75 -1.34
N PRO A 406 -4.20 -30.10 -2.49
CA PRO A 406 -5.10 -30.14 -3.64
C PRO A 406 -5.02 -31.51 -4.35
N GLY A 407 -6.16 -32.13 -4.59
CA GLY A 407 -6.24 -33.33 -5.43
C GLY A 407 -6.00 -33.00 -6.92
N VAL A 408 -5.67 -34.02 -7.70
CA VAL A 408 -5.36 -33.86 -9.13
C VAL A 408 -6.53 -33.19 -9.87
N GLY A 409 -6.24 -32.10 -10.57
CA GLY A 409 -7.21 -31.33 -11.34
C GLY A 409 -8.18 -30.49 -10.49
N SER A 410 -7.98 -30.42 -9.17
CA SER A 410 -8.86 -29.65 -8.30
C SER A 410 -8.64 -28.14 -8.43
N THR A 411 -9.73 -27.38 -8.21
CA THR A 411 -9.70 -25.94 -7.97
C THR A 411 -10.44 -25.68 -6.67
N LEU A 412 -9.74 -25.21 -5.64
CA LEU A 412 -10.32 -24.75 -4.40
C LEU A 412 -10.75 -23.29 -4.56
N SER A 413 -11.96 -22.95 -4.14
CA SER A 413 -12.51 -21.59 -4.25
C SER A 413 -13.12 -21.14 -2.93
N LEU A 414 -12.62 -20.04 -2.39
CA LEU A 414 -13.15 -19.31 -1.24
C LEU A 414 -13.92 -18.10 -1.76
N ALA A 415 -15.24 -18.06 -1.59
CA ALA A 415 -16.02 -16.86 -1.81
C ALA A 415 -16.16 -16.09 -0.48
N VAL A 416 -15.87 -14.80 -0.52
CA VAL A 416 -16.01 -13.86 0.59
C VAL A 416 -16.89 -12.70 0.20
N ARG A 417 -17.38 -11.94 1.18
CA ARG A 417 -18.32 -10.82 0.96
C ARG A 417 -19.47 -11.25 0.04
N LYS A 418 -20.04 -12.41 0.38
CA LYS A 418 -21.08 -13.06 -0.41
C LYS A 418 -22.47 -12.65 0.07
N GLY A 419 -23.31 -12.16 -0.85
CA GLY A 419 -24.70 -11.83 -0.58
C GLY A 419 -25.44 -11.45 -1.86
N GLY A 420 -26.70 -11.91 -2.03
CA GLY A 420 -27.45 -11.66 -3.25
C GLY A 420 -26.70 -12.15 -4.50
N SER A 421 -26.34 -11.22 -5.38
CA SER A 421 -25.52 -11.48 -6.58
C SER A 421 -24.04 -11.13 -6.39
N GLU A 422 -23.65 -10.64 -5.20
CA GLU A 422 -22.29 -10.18 -4.92
C GLU A 422 -21.45 -11.29 -4.32
N GLN A 423 -20.18 -11.32 -4.70
CA GLN A 423 -19.12 -12.10 -4.08
C GLN A 423 -17.75 -11.72 -4.66
N THR A 424 -16.69 -11.87 -3.87
CA THR A 424 -15.30 -11.90 -4.34
C THR A 424 -14.82 -13.34 -4.21
N VAL A 425 -14.22 -13.91 -5.28
CA VAL A 425 -13.82 -15.32 -5.30
C VAL A 425 -12.31 -15.44 -5.37
N ILE A 426 -11.72 -16.08 -4.37
CA ILE A 426 -10.30 -16.42 -4.28
C ILE A 426 -10.17 -17.90 -4.67
N SER A 427 -9.36 -18.22 -5.68
CA SER A 427 -9.23 -19.60 -6.16
C SER A 427 -7.77 -20.03 -6.32
N TYR A 428 -7.50 -21.30 -6.02
CA TYR A 428 -6.24 -21.95 -6.34
C TYR A 428 -6.48 -23.18 -7.23
N ALA A 429 -5.88 -23.19 -8.42
CA ALA A 429 -5.98 -24.28 -9.38
C ALA A 429 -4.73 -25.16 -9.32
N GLN A 430 -4.88 -26.44 -8.97
CA GLN A 430 -3.80 -27.40 -8.83
C GLN A 430 -3.05 -27.64 -10.15
N SER A 431 -3.74 -27.61 -11.29
CA SER A 431 -3.19 -27.97 -12.60
C SER A 431 -2.01 -27.09 -13.06
N ASN A 432 -1.97 -25.83 -12.62
CA ASN A 432 -0.95 -24.86 -13.01
C ASN A 432 -0.43 -23.99 -11.86
N GLY A 433 -0.89 -24.24 -10.62
CA GLY A 433 -0.51 -23.45 -9.44
C GLY A 433 -1.05 -22.02 -9.44
N ALA A 434 -2.11 -21.75 -10.22
CA ALA A 434 -2.66 -20.40 -10.32
C ALA A 434 -3.46 -20.02 -9.07
N LEU A 435 -3.06 -18.94 -8.42
CA LEU A 435 -3.86 -18.17 -7.46
C LEU A 435 -4.56 -17.07 -8.22
N SER A 436 -5.86 -16.90 -8.01
CA SER A 436 -6.64 -15.83 -8.63
C SER A 436 -7.64 -15.21 -7.67
N VAL A 437 -7.95 -13.93 -7.89
CA VAL A 437 -9.03 -13.19 -7.25
C VAL A 437 -9.94 -12.65 -8.33
N ASP A 438 -11.17 -13.16 -8.39
CA ASP A 438 -12.23 -12.68 -9.27
C ASP A 438 -13.08 -11.66 -8.52
N ARG A 439 -13.05 -10.41 -8.99
CA ARG A 439 -13.83 -9.30 -8.43
C ARG A 439 -14.92 -8.76 -9.36
N ASN A 440 -15.30 -9.51 -10.40
CA ASN A 440 -16.38 -9.08 -11.32
C ASN A 440 -17.74 -8.88 -10.66
N ALA A 441 -17.97 -9.54 -9.54
CA ALA A 441 -19.21 -9.42 -8.76
C ALA A 441 -18.97 -8.87 -7.33
N SER A 442 -17.93 -8.07 -7.12
CA SER A 442 -17.49 -7.59 -5.80
C SER A 442 -18.15 -6.26 -5.38
N GLY A 443 -19.42 -6.06 -5.74
CA GLY A 443 -20.22 -4.88 -5.42
C GLY A 443 -20.12 -3.80 -6.51
N ASP A 444 -20.02 -2.53 -6.10
CA ASP A 444 -19.93 -1.42 -7.06
C ASP A 444 -18.56 -1.41 -7.78
N ILE A 445 -18.58 -1.73 -9.06
CA ILE A 445 -17.43 -1.68 -9.97
C ILE A 445 -17.55 -0.54 -11.00
N SER A 446 -18.55 0.32 -10.89
CA SER A 446 -18.83 1.36 -11.87
C SER A 446 -17.88 2.56 -11.79
N TYR A 447 -17.13 2.68 -10.70
CA TYR A 447 -16.23 3.80 -10.43
C TYR A 447 -14.95 3.81 -11.30
N ASP A 448 -14.56 2.65 -11.83
CA ASP A 448 -13.41 2.49 -12.72
C ASP A 448 -13.71 1.38 -13.74
N PRO A 449 -13.51 1.59 -15.06
CA PRO A 449 -13.63 0.53 -16.05
C PRO A 449 -12.79 -0.72 -15.78
N ALA A 450 -11.73 -0.60 -14.99
CA ALA A 450 -10.86 -1.68 -14.57
C ALA A 450 -11.16 -2.20 -13.15
N ALA A 451 -12.24 -1.75 -12.51
CA ALA A 451 -12.62 -2.17 -11.15
C ALA A 451 -13.02 -3.65 -11.07
N GLY A 452 -13.54 -4.23 -12.15
CA GLY A 452 -13.80 -5.66 -12.28
C GLY A 452 -12.56 -6.44 -12.71
N GLY A 453 -12.76 -7.70 -13.09
CA GLY A 453 -11.73 -8.57 -13.66
C GLY A 453 -11.24 -9.66 -12.72
N VAL A 454 -10.32 -10.47 -13.26
CA VAL A 454 -9.65 -11.56 -12.53
C VAL A 454 -8.17 -11.25 -12.51
N HIS A 455 -7.61 -11.06 -11.32
CA HIS A 455 -6.17 -10.89 -11.13
C HIS A 455 -5.56 -12.20 -10.70
N SER A 456 -4.41 -12.56 -11.25
CA SER A 456 -3.82 -13.87 -10.99
C SER A 456 -2.30 -13.87 -11.03
N THR A 457 -1.72 -14.81 -10.29
CA THR A 457 -0.32 -15.17 -10.30
C THR A 457 -0.17 -16.67 -10.03
N THR A 458 1.05 -17.19 -10.00
CA THR A 458 1.29 -18.61 -9.78
C THR A 458 2.27 -18.84 -8.64
N PHE A 459 2.05 -19.90 -7.88
CA PHE A 459 3.04 -20.47 -6.96
C PHE A 459 2.82 -21.98 -6.80
N SER A 460 3.86 -22.68 -6.38
CA SER A 460 3.80 -24.13 -6.17
C SER A 460 3.41 -24.47 -4.73
N ALA A 461 2.76 -25.61 -4.54
CA ALA A 461 2.65 -26.24 -3.23
C ALA A 461 4.06 -26.48 -2.65
N ASP A 462 4.17 -26.56 -1.32
CA ASP A 462 5.42 -26.86 -0.66
C ASP A 462 5.90 -28.31 -0.92
N ALA A 463 7.07 -28.67 -0.43
CA ALA A 463 7.67 -30.00 -0.63
C ALA A 463 6.81 -31.17 -0.10
N SER A 464 5.85 -30.90 0.79
CA SER A 464 4.87 -31.88 1.28
C SER A 464 3.57 -31.90 0.47
N GLY A 465 3.47 -31.10 -0.59
CA GLY A 465 2.27 -30.95 -1.42
C GLY A 465 1.20 -30.03 -0.80
N VAL A 466 1.53 -29.32 0.26
CA VAL A 466 0.60 -28.44 0.97
C VAL A 466 0.58 -27.05 0.33
N VAL A 467 -0.62 -26.54 0.11
CA VAL A 467 -0.89 -25.16 -0.28
C VAL A 467 -1.39 -24.39 0.95
N GLN A 468 -0.82 -23.21 1.17
CA GLN A 468 -1.25 -22.29 2.22
C GLN A 468 -1.74 -20.99 1.59
N LEU A 469 -2.92 -20.55 2.03
CA LEU A 469 -3.53 -19.27 1.67
C LEU A 469 -3.87 -18.50 2.95
N ARG A 470 -3.66 -17.20 2.96
CA ARG A 470 -4.21 -16.27 3.94
C ARG A 470 -4.92 -15.16 3.20
N ALA A 471 -6.14 -14.84 3.60
CA ALA A 471 -6.91 -13.76 3.03
C ALA A 471 -7.33 -12.79 4.13
N LEU A 472 -6.92 -11.54 4.00
CA LEU A 472 -7.44 -10.43 4.79
C LEU A 472 -8.62 -9.84 4.02
N VAL A 473 -9.79 -9.84 4.64
CA VAL A 473 -11.04 -9.28 4.09
C VAL A 473 -11.45 -8.12 4.98
N ASP A 474 -11.69 -6.96 4.40
CA ASP A 474 -12.20 -5.80 5.13
C ASP A 474 -13.42 -5.22 4.41
N GLU A 475 -13.97 -4.14 4.91
CA GLU A 475 -15.19 -3.51 4.38
C GLU A 475 -15.08 -3.23 2.88
N CYS A 476 -13.91 -2.81 2.41
CA CYS A 476 -13.69 -2.42 1.02
C CYS A 476 -12.40 -3.00 0.39
N SER A 477 -11.82 -4.05 0.96
CA SER A 477 -10.60 -4.65 0.41
C SER A 477 -10.51 -6.16 0.62
N VAL A 478 -9.72 -6.80 -0.26
CA VAL A 478 -9.25 -8.18 -0.11
C VAL A 478 -7.77 -8.23 -0.45
N GLU A 479 -6.95 -8.69 0.51
CA GLU A 479 -5.53 -8.97 0.32
C GLU A 479 -5.29 -10.48 0.49
N VAL A 480 -4.72 -11.14 -0.51
CA VAL A 480 -4.53 -12.59 -0.52
C VAL A 480 -3.05 -12.93 -0.61
N PHE A 481 -2.57 -13.78 0.31
CA PHE A 481 -1.18 -14.23 0.42
C PHE A 481 -1.13 -15.75 0.20
N GLY A 482 -0.53 -16.17 -0.91
CA GLY A 482 -0.34 -17.56 -1.28
C GLY A 482 1.10 -18.04 -1.05
N GLY A 483 1.28 -19.32 -0.68
CA GLY A 483 2.59 -19.96 -0.58
C GLY A 483 3.52 -19.28 0.42
N LYS A 484 3.03 -18.92 1.61
CA LYS A 484 3.76 -18.12 2.61
C LYS A 484 4.20 -16.75 2.10
N GLY A 485 3.41 -16.15 1.18
CA GLY A 485 3.63 -14.82 0.66
C GLY A 485 4.47 -14.72 -0.61
N GLN A 486 4.67 -15.83 -1.31
CA GLN A 486 5.31 -15.84 -2.64
C GLN A 486 4.42 -15.20 -3.72
N ALA A 487 3.12 -15.27 -3.52
CA ALA A 487 2.10 -14.77 -4.41
C ALA A 487 1.14 -13.89 -3.62
N VAL A 488 1.04 -12.61 -3.96
CA VAL A 488 0.19 -11.66 -3.26
C VAL A 488 -0.72 -10.95 -4.27
N ILE A 489 -2.00 -10.82 -3.93
CA ILE A 489 -3.00 -10.13 -4.76
C ILE A 489 -3.83 -9.22 -3.86
N SER A 490 -3.76 -7.91 -4.10
CA SER A 490 -4.49 -6.89 -3.35
C SER A 490 -5.48 -6.15 -4.23
N ASN A 491 -6.71 -6.05 -3.76
CA ASN A 491 -7.80 -5.45 -4.50
C ASN A 491 -8.75 -4.65 -3.61
N LEU A 492 -9.20 -3.50 -4.10
CA LEU A 492 -10.36 -2.80 -3.59
C LEU A 492 -11.63 -3.50 -4.07
N ILE A 493 -12.64 -3.55 -3.21
CA ILE A 493 -13.98 -4.09 -3.47
C ILE A 493 -15.01 -3.20 -2.76
N PHE A 494 -16.22 -3.09 -3.31
CA PHE A 494 -17.26 -2.25 -2.70
C PHE A 494 -18.61 -2.95 -2.64
N PRO A 495 -18.70 -4.12 -1.95
CA PRO A 495 -19.94 -4.87 -1.79
C PRO A 495 -20.88 -4.20 -0.78
N ALA A 496 -22.16 -4.49 -0.88
CA ALA A 496 -23.14 -4.06 0.12
C ALA A 496 -22.78 -4.59 1.53
N THR A 497 -23.18 -3.87 2.57
CA THR A 497 -22.95 -4.28 3.97
C THR A 497 -23.64 -5.59 4.34
N THR A 498 -24.70 -5.95 3.60
CA THR A 498 -25.42 -7.23 3.73
C THR A 498 -24.72 -8.40 3.03
N SER A 499 -23.69 -8.13 2.25
CA SER A 499 -22.86 -9.15 1.60
C SER A 499 -21.71 -9.53 2.55
N ASP A 500 -21.98 -10.37 3.54
CA ASP A 500 -21.09 -10.78 4.62
C ASP A 500 -20.82 -12.29 4.66
N GLY A 501 -21.49 -13.08 3.80
CA GLY A 501 -21.38 -14.54 3.80
C GLY A 501 -20.06 -15.08 3.23
N LEU A 502 -19.76 -16.32 3.62
CA LEU A 502 -18.59 -17.09 3.17
C LEU A 502 -19.01 -18.40 2.53
N SER A 503 -18.20 -18.94 1.64
CA SER A 503 -18.29 -20.35 1.24
C SER A 503 -16.95 -20.86 0.70
N LEU A 504 -16.59 -22.10 1.06
CA LEU A 504 -15.43 -22.79 0.53
C LEU A 504 -15.87 -24.05 -0.21
N THR A 505 -15.46 -24.18 -1.46
CA THR A 505 -15.85 -25.26 -2.39
C THR A 505 -14.65 -25.78 -3.15
N THR A 506 -14.77 -26.97 -3.74
CA THR A 506 -13.80 -27.48 -4.72
C THR A 506 -14.52 -27.99 -5.96
N THR A 507 -13.84 -27.94 -7.10
CA THR A 507 -14.28 -28.50 -8.38
C THR A 507 -13.15 -29.30 -9.02
N GLY A 508 -13.45 -30.20 -9.95
CA GLY A 508 -12.46 -30.99 -10.71
C GLY A 508 -11.80 -32.13 -9.93
N GLY A 509 -11.67 -32.02 -8.62
CA GLY A 509 -11.06 -33.01 -7.74
C GLY A 509 -11.31 -32.67 -6.27
N ASN A 510 -10.95 -33.57 -5.37
CA ASN A 510 -11.04 -33.32 -3.92
C ASN A 510 -9.97 -32.31 -3.47
N ALA A 511 -10.19 -31.71 -2.32
CA ALA A 511 -9.18 -30.97 -1.58
C ALA A 511 -9.13 -31.53 -0.15
N ASP A 512 -7.96 -31.98 0.29
CA ASP A 512 -7.78 -32.49 1.65
C ASP A 512 -7.41 -31.30 2.55
N ILE A 513 -8.41 -30.77 3.21
CA ILE A 513 -8.29 -29.65 4.15
C ILE A 513 -7.53 -30.11 5.38
N GLN A 514 -6.36 -29.54 5.64
CA GLN A 514 -5.60 -29.74 6.87
C GLN A 514 -6.12 -28.80 7.96
N SER A 515 -6.32 -27.50 7.62
CA SER A 515 -6.96 -26.53 8.50
C SER A 515 -7.65 -25.43 7.70
N VAL A 516 -8.77 -24.94 8.23
CA VAL A 516 -9.38 -23.66 7.88
C VAL A 516 -9.64 -22.91 9.17
N GLU A 517 -9.04 -21.74 9.31
CA GLU A 517 -9.30 -20.81 10.40
C GLU A 517 -9.98 -19.56 9.84
N VAL A 518 -11.09 -19.19 10.43
CA VAL A 518 -11.78 -17.92 10.18
C VAL A 518 -11.75 -17.15 11.48
N ARG A 519 -11.14 -15.97 11.45
CA ARG A 519 -11.01 -15.08 12.60
C ARG A 519 -11.67 -13.75 12.27
N GLU A 520 -12.43 -13.20 13.20
CA GLU A 520 -12.94 -11.83 13.11
C GLU A 520 -11.89 -10.87 13.65
N VAL A 521 -11.62 -9.81 12.90
CA VAL A 521 -10.75 -8.72 13.33
C VAL A 521 -11.58 -7.61 13.94
N SER A 522 -11.22 -7.16 15.15
CA SER A 522 -11.90 -6.07 15.86
C SER A 522 -10.86 -5.17 16.55
N LEU A 523 -11.01 -3.83 16.41
CA LEU A 523 -10.10 -2.82 16.97
C LEU A 523 -10.71 -2.07 18.15
#